data_674e5249a765a6e06b3a58af6a8c7016
#
_entry.id   674e5249a765a6e06b3a58af6a8c7016
#
_cell.length_a   1.000
_cell.length_b   1.000
_cell.length_c   1.000
_cell.angle_alpha   90.00
_cell.angle_beta   90.00
_cell.angle_gamma   90.00
#
_symmetry.space_group_name_H-M   'P 1'
#
loop_
_entity.id
_entity.type
_entity.pdbx_description
1 polymer ?
#
loop_
_entity_poly.entity_id
_entity_poly.type
_entity_poly.pdbx_seq_one_letter_code
_entity_poly.pdbx_strand_id
1 'polypeptide(L)'
;MKKDVPFVVKIKVQRDPESLEGFFLFRFNKMIEDGHNFPLHDFNLYCAILLRKVGLENLPESFKNYIVQHNEIRPEIQFHKTLLALELEENIPDNEMSIHLKARLKRAIDRMRIVKTEIKRVGINPNKLTLDNSKDYRELLNVIQEFDDITLMDWFIPIVLKFERFVHIYVKHVEETKFAAGQFKARSFFDYKHTEILTLIKKILKQEEESIQEHFLDVAIGNTLKDNSKIKDYHRGFKKFSPIILGGDKFSLSIDKHGFIQKFYQIK
;
A
#
# COMPACT_ATOMS: atom_id res chain seq x y z
N MET A 1 6.38 -19.30 21.23
CA MET A 1 5.47 -18.94 22.33
C MET A 1 4.52 -17.88 21.81
N LYS A 2 3.23 -18.18 21.67
CA LYS A 2 2.20 -17.17 21.45
C LYS A 2 2.11 -16.38 22.77
N LYS A 3 2.67 -15.16 22.79
CA LYS A 3 2.34 -14.22 23.88
C LYS A 3 0.97 -13.66 23.52
N ASP A 4 -0.05 -14.14 24.19
CA ASP A 4 -1.37 -13.53 24.08
C ASP A 4 -1.26 -12.08 24.50
N VAL A 5 -1.73 -11.17 23.66
CA VAL A 5 -1.88 -9.77 24.02
C VAL A 5 -2.88 -9.72 25.15
N PRO A 6 -2.49 -9.28 26.35
CA PRO A 6 -3.30 -9.49 27.57
C PRO A 6 -4.62 -8.73 27.57
N PHE A 7 -4.81 -7.80 26.63
CA PHE A 7 -6.04 -7.03 26.49
C PHE A 7 -6.04 -6.23 25.18
N VAL A 8 -7.23 -5.90 24.72
CA VAL A 8 -7.47 -5.04 23.58
C VAL A 8 -8.19 -3.79 24.05
N VAL A 9 -7.56 -2.64 23.87
CA VAL A 9 -8.18 -1.35 24.18
C VAL A 9 -8.70 -0.74 22.87
N LYS A 10 -10.01 -0.76 22.67
CA LYS A 10 -10.63 -0.01 21.58
C LYS A 10 -10.76 1.45 21.99
N ILE A 11 -9.77 2.26 21.67
CA ILE A 11 -9.83 3.70 21.91
C ILE A 11 -10.26 4.38 20.62
N LYS A 12 -11.33 5.18 20.70
CA LYS A 12 -11.70 6.11 19.62
C LYS A 12 -10.64 7.21 19.57
N VAL A 13 -9.62 7.01 18.79
CA VAL A 13 -8.63 8.04 18.47
C VAL A 13 -8.96 8.58 17.10
N GLN A 14 -8.91 9.90 16.95
CA GLN A 14 -9.06 10.53 15.63
C GLN A 14 -7.97 9.98 14.72
N ARG A 15 -8.38 9.30 13.65
CA ARG A 15 -7.48 8.58 12.75
C ARG A 15 -7.05 9.53 11.66
N ASP A 16 -5.82 9.99 11.72
CA ASP A 16 -5.20 10.74 10.64
C ASP A 16 -4.17 9.87 9.91
N PRO A 17 -4.53 9.28 8.74
CA PRO A 17 -3.61 8.44 7.99
C PRO A 17 -2.48 9.21 7.32
N GLU A 18 -2.50 10.54 7.34
CA GLU A 18 -1.46 11.38 6.77
C GLU A 18 -0.33 11.64 7.76
N SER A 19 -0.60 11.49 9.05
CA SER A 19 0.43 11.50 10.08
C SER A 19 1.04 10.11 10.25
N LEU A 20 2.29 10.06 10.69
CA LEU A 20 2.96 8.78 10.96
C LEU A 20 2.31 8.06 12.15
N GLU A 21 1.88 8.80 13.16
CA GLU A 21 1.13 8.27 14.30
C GLU A 21 -0.23 7.70 13.87
N GLY A 22 -0.97 8.43 13.06
CA GLY A 22 -2.24 7.99 12.50
C GLY A 22 -2.07 6.74 11.63
N PHE A 23 -1.00 6.65 10.85
CA PHE A 23 -0.66 5.45 10.09
C PHE A 23 -0.45 4.22 10.99
N PHE A 24 0.33 4.34 12.07
CA PHE A 24 0.55 3.24 13.01
C PHE A 24 -0.73 2.85 13.74
N LEU A 25 -1.52 3.81 14.21
CA LEU A 25 -2.79 3.52 14.87
C LEU A 25 -3.77 2.79 13.95
N PHE A 26 -3.84 3.22 12.70
CA PHE A 26 -4.68 2.56 11.70
C PHE A 26 -4.25 1.10 11.50
N ARG A 27 -2.95 0.85 11.32
CA ARG A 27 -2.38 -0.49 11.18
C ARG A 27 -2.67 -1.36 12.39
N PHE A 28 -2.42 -0.85 13.60
CA PHE A 28 -2.62 -1.61 14.83
C PHE A 28 -4.09 -1.91 15.09
N ASN A 29 -4.98 -0.96 14.87
CA ASN A 29 -6.42 -1.20 15.00
C ASN A 29 -6.90 -2.30 14.06
N LYS A 30 -6.37 -2.33 12.83
CA LYS A 30 -6.70 -3.39 11.90
C LYS A 30 -6.18 -4.75 12.35
N MET A 31 -4.94 -4.83 12.84
CA MET A 31 -4.39 -6.07 13.40
C MET A 31 -5.28 -6.61 14.54
N ILE A 32 -5.80 -5.70 15.38
CA ILE A 32 -6.74 -6.05 16.45
C ILE A 32 -8.07 -6.58 15.89
N GLU A 33 -8.64 -5.90 14.90
CA GLU A 33 -9.91 -6.27 14.27
C GLU A 33 -9.81 -7.63 13.57
N ASP A 34 -8.68 -7.90 12.93
CA ASP A 34 -8.41 -9.15 12.21
C ASP A 34 -7.96 -10.30 13.15
N GLY A 35 -7.83 -10.04 14.45
CA GLY A 35 -7.40 -11.03 15.44
C GLY A 35 -5.94 -11.45 15.31
N HIS A 36 -5.10 -10.63 14.68
CA HIS A 36 -3.67 -10.89 14.56
C HIS A 36 -2.92 -10.64 15.87
N ASN A 37 -1.94 -11.49 16.15
CA ASN A 37 -1.03 -11.25 17.26
C ASN A 37 -0.05 -10.12 16.91
N PHE A 38 0.12 -9.18 17.84
CA PHE A 38 1.15 -8.17 17.71
C PHE A 38 2.54 -8.76 17.91
N PRO A 39 3.52 -8.48 17.05
CA PRO A 39 4.92 -8.56 17.43
C PRO A 39 5.18 -7.68 18.66
N LEU A 40 6.07 -8.09 19.56
CA LEU A 40 6.30 -7.36 20.82
C LEU A 40 6.66 -5.90 20.60
N HIS A 41 7.51 -5.61 19.61
CA HIS A 41 7.90 -4.25 19.27
C HIS A 41 6.69 -3.39 18.84
N ASP A 42 5.84 -3.91 17.95
CA ASP A 42 4.64 -3.21 17.48
C ASP A 42 3.65 -2.97 18.64
N PHE A 43 3.53 -3.94 19.55
CA PHE A 43 2.68 -3.78 20.74
C PHE A 43 3.21 -2.69 21.68
N ASN A 44 4.51 -2.65 21.93
CA ASN A 44 5.12 -1.61 22.77
C ASN A 44 4.97 -0.22 22.13
N LEU A 45 5.12 -0.11 20.82
CA LEU A 45 4.86 1.13 20.09
C LEU A 45 3.40 1.57 20.21
N TYR A 46 2.46 0.64 20.08
CA TYR A 46 1.04 0.91 20.27
C TYR A 46 0.77 1.40 21.69
N CYS A 47 1.37 0.78 22.73
CA CYS A 47 1.29 1.23 24.10
C CYS A 47 1.80 2.66 24.29
N ALA A 48 2.94 3.00 23.67
CA ALA A 48 3.51 4.35 23.75
C ALA A 48 2.60 5.41 23.11
N ILE A 49 1.97 5.09 21.98
CA ILE A 49 1.00 5.95 21.31
C ILE A 49 -0.24 6.17 22.20
N LEU A 50 -0.76 5.11 22.78
CA LEU A 50 -1.92 5.20 23.68
C LEU A 50 -1.62 6.02 24.92
N LEU A 51 -0.47 5.81 25.55
CA LEU A 51 -0.03 6.62 26.70
C LEU A 51 -0.07 8.12 26.41
N ARG A 52 0.39 8.50 25.24
CA ARG A 52 0.40 9.90 24.85
C ARG A 52 -1.00 10.44 24.56
N LYS A 53 -1.84 9.67 23.85
CA LYS A 53 -3.16 10.14 23.40
C LYS A 53 -4.19 10.18 24.52
N VAL A 54 -4.09 9.29 25.47
CA VAL A 54 -5.12 9.06 26.50
C VAL A 54 -4.62 9.42 27.88
N GLY A 55 -3.33 9.31 28.13
CA GLY A 55 -2.74 9.44 29.47
C GLY A 55 -2.86 8.15 30.27
N LEU A 56 -1.87 7.91 31.14
CA LEU A 56 -1.83 6.68 31.95
C LEU A 56 -3.06 6.52 32.83
N GLU A 57 -3.54 7.61 33.40
CA GLU A 57 -4.67 7.67 34.31
C GLU A 57 -5.99 7.20 33.65
N ASN A 58 -6.14 7.40 32.38
CA ASN A 58 -7.36 7.07 31.62
C ASN A 58 -7.32 5.68 30.98
N LEU A 59 -6.22 4.94 31.14
CA LEU A 59 -6.11 3.58 30.62
C LEU A 59 -6.70 2.55 31.58
N PRO A 60 -7.22 1.41 31.09
CA PRO A 60 -7.63 0.30 31.93
C PRO A 60 -6.51 -0.19 32.86
N GLU A 61 -6.85 -0.67 34.05
CA GLU A 61 -5.88 -1.09 35.07
C GLU A 61 -4.93 -2.19 34.57
N SER A 62 -5.44 -3.14 33.79
CA SER A 62 -4.61 -4.19 33.18
C SER A 62 -3.52 -3.62 32.26
N PHE A 63 -3.83 -2.51 31.57
CA PHE A 63 -2.89 -1.85 30.68
C PHE A 63 -1.83 -1.06 31.48
N LYS A 64 -2.25 -0.37 32.55
CA LYS A 64 -1.33 0.30 33.48
C LYS A 64 -0.33 -0.68 34.07
N ASN A 65 -0.82 -1.81 34.55
CA ASN A 65 0.03 -2.86 35.12
C ASN A 65 1.01 -3.43 34.10
N TYR A 66 0.58 -3.64 32.86
CA TYR A 66 1.48 -4.06 31.79
C TYR A 66 2.59 -3.04 31.55
N ILE A 67 2.26 -1.75 31.43
CA ILE A 67 3.21 -0.68 31.19
C ILE A 67 4.23 -0.56 32.33
N VAL A 68 3.75 -0.63 33.58
CA VAL A 68 4.62 -0.53 34.77
C VAL A 68 5.57 -1.72 34.86
N GLN A 69 5.10 -2.92 34.53
CA GLN A 69 5.89 -4.15 34.62
C GLN A 69 6.94 -4.30 33.51
N HIS A 70 6.73 -3.69 32.33
CA HIS A 70 7.60 -3.87 31.18
C HIS A 70 8.47 -2.64 30.92
N ASN A 71 9.68 -2.65 31.43
CA ASN A 71 10.68 -1.58 31.19
C ASN A 71 11.05 -1.39 29.71
N GLU A 72 10.70 -2.35 28.85
CA GLU A 72 10.97 -2.35 27.40
C GLU A 72 10.22 -1.26 26.64
N ILE A 73 9.23 -0.62 27.25
CA ILE A 73 8.45 0.46 26.62
C ILE A 73 9.23 1.78 26.53
N ARG A 74 10.32 1.95 27.26
CA ARG A 74 11.10 3.19 27.27
C ARG A 74 11.69 3.59 25.92
N PRO A 75 12.29 2.67 25.14
CA PRO A 75 12.76 2.98 23.80
C PRO A 75 11.63 3.47 22.89
N GLU A 76 10.46 2.87 22.98
CA GLU A 76 9.28 3.24 22.21
C GLU A 76 8.75 4.63 22.62
N ILE A 77 8.85 5.01 23.88
CA ILE A 77 8.49 6.37 24.33
C ILE A 77 9.42 7.41 23.68
N GLN A 78 10.73 7.16 23.61
CA GLN A 78 11.65 8.06 22.93
C GLN A 78 11.38 8.12 21.41
N PHE A 79 11.14 6.97 20.80
CA PHE A 79 10.69 6.89 19.42
C PHE A 79 9.45 7.76 19.19
N HIS A 80 8.47 7.67 20.08
CA HIS A 80 7.22 8.41 19.94
C HIS A 80 7.40 9.93 20.11
N LYS A 81 8.28 10.36 21.04
CA LYS A 81 8.65 11.78 21.18
C LYS A 81 9.29 12.33 19.90
N THR A 82 10.22 11.56 19.31
CA THR A 82 10.86 11.92 18.04
C THR A 82 9.83 12.00 16.91
N LEU A 83 8.90 11.06 16.88
CA LEU A 83 7.80 11.04 15.91
C LEU A 83 6.94 12.30 16.01
N LEU A 84 6.55 12.70 17.23
CA LEU A 84 5.77 13.91 17.46
C LEU A 84 6.51 15.16 16.97
N ALA A 85 7.79 15.26 17.33
CA ALA A 85 8.61 16.40 16.93
C ALA A 85 8.72 16.49 15.39
N LEU A 86 8.83 15.36 14.69
CA LEU A 86 8.79 15.32 13.22
C LEU A 86 7.43 15.75 12.64
N GLU A 87 6.33 15.34 13.26
CA GLU A 87 4.98 15.75 12.83
C GLU A 87 4.71 17.24 13.07
N LEU A 88 5.33 17.83 14.07
CA LEU A 88 5.26 19.26 14.37
C LEU A 88 6.31 20.09 13.59
N GLU A 89 7.03 19.47 12.66
CA GLU A 89 8.09 20.11 11.87
C GLU A 89 9.21 20.75 12.73
N GLU A 90 9.44 20.22 13.93
CA GLU A 90 10.51 20.68 14.79
C GLU A 90 11.88 20.32 14.20
N ASN A 91 12.87 21.16 14.45
CA ASN A 91 14.24 20.86 14.02
C ASN A 91 14.87 19.79 14.90
N ILE A 92 14.97 18.57 14.38
CA ILE A 92 15.51 17.42 15.09
C ILE A 92 16.90 17.10 14.57
N PRO A 93 17.90 16.93 15.43
CA PRO A 93 19.23 16.48 15.04
C PRO A 93 19.16 15.14 14.30
N ASP A 94 19.97 15.00 13.26
CA ASP A 94 20.09 13.74 12.53
C ASP A 94 20.82 12.70 13.39
N ASN A 95 20.11 11.66 13.72
CA ASN A 95 20.62 10.42 14.31
C ASN A 95 19.93 9.24 13.63
N GLU A 96 20.37 8.03 13.89
CA GLU A 96 19.86 6.83 13.25
C GLU A 96 18.31 6.73 13.34
N MET A 97 17.76 6.98 14.52
CA MET A 97 16.30 6.94 14.74
C MET A 97 15.57 8.03 13.94
N SER A 98 16.05 9.29 14.02
CA SER A 98 15.37 10.41 13.34
C SER A 98 15.44 10.28 11.82
N ILE A 99 16.57 9.83 11.27
CA ILE A 99 16.71 9.54 9.84
C ILE A 99 15.73 8.47 9.40
N HIS A 100 15.63 7.37 10.16
CA HIS A 100 14.69 6.29 9.87
C HIS A 100 13.23 6.76 9.90
N LEU A 101 12.85 7.55 10.92
CA LEU A 101 11.51 8.08 11.06
C LEU A 101 11.16 9.10 9.97
N LYS A 102 12.09 10.00 9.62
CA LYS A 102 11.93 10.94 8.49
C LYS A 102 11.66 10.18 7.19
N ALA A 103 12.42 9.10 6.93
CA ALA A 103 12.21 8.28 5.73
C ALA A 103 10.82 7.59 5.72
N ARG A 104 10.38 7.04 6.87
CA ARG A 104 9.06 6.42 7.01
C ARG A 104 7.92 7.44 6.85
N LEU A 105 8.05 8.61 7.47
CA LEU A 105 7.07 9.70 7.33
C LEU A 105 6.95 10.15 5.88
N LYS A 106 8.08 10.42 5.21
CA LYS A 106 8.10 10.77 3.79
C LYS A 106 7.40 9.71 2.95
N ARG A 107 7.70 8.44 3.19
CA ARG A 107 7.06 7.33 2.48
C ARG A 107 5.54 7.29 2.72
N ALA A 108 5.07 7.50 3.96
CA ALA A 108 3.64 7.56 4.28
C ALA A 108 2.95 8.70 3.53
N ILE A 109 3.52 9.90 3.54
CA ILE A 109 3.01 11.08 2.81
C ILE A 109 2.96 10.80 1.31
N ASP A 110 4.03 10.27 0.73
CA ASP A 110 4.08 9.94 -0.70
C ASP A 110 3.03 8.91 -1.10
N ARG A 111 2.82 7.87 -0.27
CA ARG A 111 1.78 6.86 -0.49
C ARG A 111 0.38 7.48 -0.44
N MET A 112 0.09 8.31 0.55
CA MET A 112 -1.20 8.99 0.66
C MET A 112 -1.44 9.96 -0.49
N ARG A 113 -0.41 10.66 -0.97
CA ARG A 113 -0.50 11.49 -2.17
C ARG A 113 -0.90 10.68 -3.40
N ILE A 114 -0.34 9.48 -3.58
CA ILE A 114 -0.70 8.56 -4.67
C ILE A 114 -2.18 8.15 -4.53
N VAL A 115 -2.61 7.72 -3.35
CA VAL A 115 -4.00 7.32 -3.08
C VAL A 115 -4.96 8.46 -3.40
N LYS A 116 -4.72 9.65 -2.88
CA LYS A 116 -5.55 10.85 -3.15
C LYS A 116 -5.59 11.19 -4.64
N THR A 117 -4.49 11.03 -5.34
CA THR A 117 -4.42 11.28 -6.78
C THR A 117 -5.31 10.32 -7.55
N GLU A 118 -5.27 9.02 -7.25
CA GLU A 118 -6.10 8.01 -7.91
C GLU A 118 -7.60 8.19 -7.59
N ILE A 119 -7.93 8.52 -6.33
CA ILE A 119 -9.31 8.85 -5.93
C ILE A 119 -9.83 10.08 -6.72
N LYS A 120 -9.01 11.11 -6.86
CA LYS A 120 -9.38 12.29 -7.67
C LYS A 120 -9.63 11.94 -9.13
N ARG A 121 -8.87 10.99 -9.70
CA ARG A 121 -9.03 10.53 -11.09
C ARG A 121 -10.38 9.85 -11.35
N VAL A 122 -11.03 9.32 -10.33
CA VAL A 122 -12.39 8.76 -10.44
C VAL A 122 -13.49 9.77 -10.05
N GLY A 123 -13.15 11.05 -9.96
CA GLY A 123 -14.12 12.14 -9.78
C GLY A 123 -14.50 12.43 -8.33
N ILE A 124 -13.82 11.83 -7.36
CA ILE A 124 -14.06 12.06 -5.93
C ILE A 124 -13.08 13.12 -5.40
N ASN A 125 -13.57 14.01 -4.54
CA ASN A 125 -12.71 14.96 -3.83
C ASN A 125 -12.06 14.27 -2.61
N PRO A 126 -10.77 13.91 -2.67
CA PRO A 126 -10.13 13.17 -1.58
C PRO A 126 -10.03 13.97 -0.28
N ASN A 127 -10.02 15.30 -0.34
CA ASN A 127 -9.93 16.15 0.86
C ASN A 127 -11.21 16.15 1.71
N LYS A 128 -12.31 15.61 1.18
CA LYS A 128 -13.57 15.43 1.93
C LYS A 128 -13.70 14.05 2.54
N LEU A 129 -12.73 13.16 2.30
CA LEU A 129 -12.76 11.79 2.78
C LEU A 129 -11.98 11.67 4.08
N THR A 130 -12.61 11.06 5.06
CA THR A 130 -11.97 10.62 6.31
C THR A 130 -12.31 9.15 6.57
N LEU A 131 -11.57 8.50 7.46
CA LEU A 131 -11.86 7.13 7.85
C LEU A 131 -13.24 6.98 8.50
N ASP A 132 -13.75 8.05 9.08
CA ASP A 132 -15.02 8.03 9.81
C ASP A 132 -16.21 8.29 8.89
N ASN A 133 -16.04 9.09 7.84
CA ASN A 133 -17.15 9.50 6.97
C ASN A 133 -17.29 8.67 5.67
N SER A 134 -16.31 7.83 5.33
CA SER A 134 -16.34 7.04 4.10
C SER A 134 -15.95 5.59 4.33
N LYS A 135 -16.92 4.69 4.14
CA LYS A 135 -16.69 3.24 4.16
C LYS A 135 -15.73 2.83 3.02
N ASP A 136 -15.97 3.32 1.81
CA ASP A 136 -15.19 2.98 0.62
C ASP A 136 -13.71 3.39 0.79
N TYR A 137 -13.46 4.56 1.38
CA TYR A 137 -12.11 5.03 1.67
C TYR A 137 -11.40 4.14 2.70
N ARG A 138 -12.12 3.74 3.73
CA ARG A 138 -11.61 2.81 4.76
C ARG A 138 -11.28 1.45 4.17
N GLU A 139 -12.18 0.89 3.38
CA GLU A 139 -11.98 -0.39 2.68
C GLU A 139 -10.74 -0.34 1.78
N LEU A 140 -10.62 0.71 0.96
CA LEU A 140 -9.45 0.91 0.11
C LEU A 140 -8.16 0.94 0.92
N LEU A 141 -8.11 1.76 1.99
CA LEU A 141 -6.91 1.87 2.83
C LEU A 141 -6.60 0.55 3.53
N ASN A 142 -7.62 -0.20 3.97
CA ASN A 142 -7.43 -1.54 4.54
C ASN A 142 -6.73 -2.49 3.58
N VAL A 143 -7.11 -2.46 2.30
CA VAL A 143 -6.53 -3.35 1.29
C VAL A 143 -5.10 -2.96 0.94
N ILE A 144 -4.82 -1.66 0.83
CA ILE A 144 -3.53 -1.19 0.30
C ILE A 144 -2.45 -0.92 1.35
N GLN A 145 -2.80 -0.89 2.64
CA GLN A 145 -1.86 -0.48 3.71
C GLN A 145 -0.61 -1.35 3.81
N GLU A 146 -0.74 -2.66 3.55
CA GLU A 146 0.35 -3.63 3.65
C GLU A 146 1.08 -3.84 2.32
N PHE A 147 0.62 -3.17 1.27
CA PHE A 147 1.16 -3.33 -0.05
C PHE A 147 2.36 -2.41 -0.27
N ASP A 148 3.40 -2.97 -0.85
CA ASP A 148 4.59 -2.26 -1.31
C ASP A 148 4.85 -2.53 -2.79
N ASP A 149 5.95 -1.98 -3.32
CA ASP A 149 6.47 -2.43 -4.60
C ASP A 149 6.78 -3.93 -4.49
N ILE A 150 6.23 -4.73 -5.39
CA ILE A 150 6.40 -6.19 -5.40
C ILE A 150 7.11 -6.62 -6.67
N THR A 151 8.21 -7.37 -6.51
CA THR A 151 8.81 -8.14 -7.60
C THR A 151 7.94 -9.39 -7.82
N LEU A 152 7.33 -9.47 -8.99
CA LEU A 152 6.45 -10.58 -9.37
C LEU A 152 7.20 -11.70 -10.08
N MET A 153 8.24 -11.34 -10.83
CA MET A 153 9.18 -12.27 -11.47
C MET A 153 10.58 -11.70 -11.36
N ASP A 154 11.52 -12.56 -10.92
CA ASP A 154 12.92 -12.19 -10.73
C ASP A 154 13.75 -12.73 -11.90
N TRP A 155 13.83 -11.92 -12.95
CA TRP A 155 14.66 -12.16 -14.13
C TRP A 155 15.83 -11.16 -14.17
N PHE A 156 16.65 -11.20 -15.25
CA PHE A 156 17.68 -10.21 -15.48
C PHE A 156 17.13 -8.76 -15.55
N ILE A 157 15.87 -8.59 -15.99
CA ILE A 157 15.06 -7.39 -15.75
C ILE A 157 13.87 -7.83 -14.88
N PRO A 158 13.84 -7.50 -13.60
CA PRO A 158 12.75 -7.94 -12.72
C PRO A 158 11.43 -7.29 -13.10
N ILE A 159 10.35 -8.08 -13.09
CA ILE A 159 9.00 -7.55 -13.31
C ILE A 159 8.42 -7.09 -11.98
N VAL A 160 8.20 -5.80 -11.88
CA VAL A 160 7.78 -5.14 -10.64
C VAL A 160 6.42 -4.48 -10.80
N LEU A 161 5.53 -4.75 -9.86
CA LEU A 161 4.30 -3.98 -9.67
C LEU A 161 4.56 -2.92 -8.61
N LYS A 162 4.58 -1.67 -9.03
CA LYS A 162 4.76 -0.50 -8.17
C LYS A 162 3.50 -0.22 -7.36
N PHE A 163 3.64 0.28 -6.13
CA PHE A 163 2.53 0.69 -5.27
C PHE A 163 1.54 1.62 -5.99
N GLU A 164 2.04 2.60 -6.74
CA GLU A 164 1.19 3.51 -7.52
C GLU A 164 0.27 2.77 -8.49
N ARG A 165 0.79 1.74 -9.18
CA ARG A 165 0.01 0.96 -10.15
C ARG A 165 -0.96 0.01 -9.46
N PHE A 166 -0.57 -0.52 -8.32
CA PHE A 166 -1.47 -1.29 -7.47
C PHE A 166 -2.68 -0.45 -7.04
N VAL A 167 -2.45 0.73 -6.47
CA VAL A 167 -3.54 1.65 -6.09
C VAL A 167 -4.42 1.99 -7.28
N HIS A 168 -3.82 2.28 -8.45
CA HIS A 168 -4.58 2.54 -9.67
C HIS A 168 -5.50 1.38 -10.05
N ILE A 169 -4.99 0.16 -10.02
CA ILE A 169 -5.77 -1.05 -10.33
C ILE A 169 -6.95 -1.16 -9.35
N TYR A 170 -6.70 -1.01 -8.07
CA TYR A 170 -7.72 -1.19 -7.04
C TYR A 170 -8.78 -0.10 -7.07
N VAL A 171 -8.40 1.16 -7.16
CA VAL A 171 -9.37 2.28 -7.22
C VAL A 171 -10.22 2.23 -8.48
N LYS A 172 -9.69 1.72 -9.59
CA LYS A 172 -10.32 1.86 -10.91
C LYS A 172 -10.91 0.59 -11.48
N HIS A 173 -10.39 -0.57 -11.10
CA HIS A 173 -10.71 -1.83 -11.76
C HIS A 173 -11.19 -2.94 -10.82
N VAL A 174 -11.19 -2.73 -9.50
CA VAL A 174 -11.67 -3.69 -8.52
C VAL A 174 -13.01 -3.21 -7.95
N GLU A 175 -14.05 -4.04 -8.13
CA GLU A 175 -15.43 -3.69 -7.74
C GLU A 175 -15.56 -3.43 -6.24
N GLU A 176 -14.86 -4.21 -5.42
CA GLU A 176 -14.96 -4.17 -3.96
C GLU A 176 -14.33 -2.90 -3.34
N THR A 177 -13.43 -2.24 -4.06
CA THR A 177 -12.71 -1.04 -3.59
C THR A 177 -13.11 0.23 -4.34
N LYS A 178 -14.12 0.17 -5.22
CA LYS A 178 -14.62 1.35 -5.92
C LYS A 178 -15.42 2.26 -4.98
N PHE A 179 -15.37 3.55 -5.26
CA PHE A 179 -16.22 4.52 -4.57
C PHE A 179 -17.62 4.54 -5.19
N ALA A 180 -18.67 4.40 -4.35
CA ALA A 180 -20.06 4.40 -4.81
C ALA A 180 -20.43 5.67 -5.59
N ALA A 181 -19.88 6.84 -5.20
CA ALA A 181 -20.09 8.12 -5.87
C ALA A 181 -19.09 8.41 -7.02
N GLY A 182 -18.19 7.49 -7.32
CA GLY A 182 -17.17 7.70 -8.34
C GLY A 182 -17.68 7.59 -9.77
N GLN A 183 -16.99 8.26 -10.68
CA GLN A 183 -17.26 8.19 -12.12
C GLN A 183 -16.51 7.01 -12.74
N PHE A 184 -17.17 5.89 -12.91
CA PHE A 184 -16.60 4.67 -13.48
C PHE A 184 -17.10 4.43 -14.90
N LYS A 185 -16.17 4.10 -15.81
CA LYS A 185 -16.55 3.58 -17.12
C LYS A 185 -16.86 2.09 -16.97
N ALA A 186 -18.04 1.66 -17.34
CA ALA A 186 -18.59 0.31 -17.16
C ALA A 186 -17.75 -0.86 -17.74
N ARG A 187 -16.65 -0.57 -18.44
CA ARG A 187 -15.85 -1.56 -19.18
C ARG A 187 -14.56 -1.98 -18.50
N SER A 188 -14.32 -1.67 -17.24
CA SER A 188 -13.00 -1.80 -16.66
C SER A 188 -12.91 -2.56 -15.34
N PHE A 189 -13.99 -3.16 -14.84
CA PHE A 189 -13.93 -3.95 -13.63
C PHE A 189 -13.53 -5.40 -13.89
N PHE A 190 -12.68 -5.94 -13.02
CA PHE A 190 -12.39 -7.37 -12.98
C PHE A 190 -13.62 -8.15 -12.48
N ASP A 191 -13.82 -9.35 -13.02
CA ASP A 191 -14.76 -10.34 -12.49
C ASP A 191 -14.11 -11.18 -11.36
N TYR A 192 -13.09 -10.64 -10.72
CA TYR A 192 -12.25 -11.26 -9.70
C TYR A 192 -12.25 -10.44 -8.41
N LYS A 193 -12.19 -11.12 -7.28
CA LYS A 193 -12.07 -10.45 -5.97
C LYS A 193 -10.72 -9.76 -5.81
N HIS A 194 -10.68 -8.73 -4.96
CA HIS A 194 -9.44 -8.01 -4.69
C HIS A 194 -8.28 -8.92 -4.26
N THR A 195 -8.55 -9.99 -3.49
CA THR A 195 -7.55 -10.95 -3.03
C THR A 195 -6.94 -11.81 -4.15
N GLU A 196 -7.61 -11.90 -5.29
CA GLU A 196 -7.20 -12.74 -6.42
C GLU A 196 -6.33 -11.99 -7.44
N ILE A 197 -6.33 -10.65 -7.43
CA ILE A 197 -5.70 -9.81 -8.46
C ILE A 197 -4.20 -10.08 -8.59
N LEU A 198 -3.47 -10.19 -7.48
CA LEU A 198 -2.03 -10.51 -7.54
C LEU A 198 -1.75 -11.88 -8.11
N THR A 199 -2.54 -12.87 -7.71
CA THR A 199 -2.43 -14.23 -8.23
C THR A 199 -2.74 -14.28 -9.72
N LEU A 200 -3.74 -13.52 -10.16
CA LEU A 200 -4.11 -13.39 -11.56
C LEU A 200 -2.96 -12.78 -12.38
N ILE A 201 -2.35 -11.69 -11.90
CA ILE A 201 -1.20 -11.07 -12.56
C ILE A 201 -0.05 -12.07 -12.67
N LYS A 202 0.27 -12.81 -11.60
CA LYS A 202 1.34 -13.83 -11.62
C LYS A 202 1.07 -14.93 -12.62
N LYS A 203 -0.18 -15.43 -12.73
CA LYS A 203 -0.56 -16.45 -13.72
C LYS A 203 -0.38 -15.93 -15.15
N ILE A 204 -0.79 -14.70 -15.40
CA ILE A 204 -0.66 -14.06 -16.72
C ILE A 204 0.82 -13.86 -17.08
N LEU A 205 1.63 -13.37 -16.15
CA LEU A 205 3.07 -13.24 -16.35
C LEU A 205 3.73 -14.58 -16.67
N LYS A 206 3.32 -15.64 -15.98
CA LYS A 206 3.84 -17.00 -16.23
C LYS A 206 3.44 -17.52 -17.62
N GLN A 207 2.21 -17.25 -18.06
CA GLN A 207 1.74 -17.62 -19.39
C GLN A 207 2.48 -16.88 -20.50
N GLU A 208 2.75 -15.60 -20.32
CA GLU A 208 3.41 -14.72 -21.30
C GLU A 208 4.94 -14.68 -21.13
N GLU A 209 5.51 -15.58 -20.34
CA GLU A 209 6.91 -15.55 -19.94
C GLU A 209 7.87 -15.46 -21.12
N GLU A 210 7.70 -16.33 -22.13
CA GLU A 210 8.55 -16.35 -23.32
C GLU A 210 8.47 -15.02 -24.10
N SER A 211 7.24 -14.55 -24.36
CA SER A 211 7.03 -13.28 -25.10
C SER A 211 7.61 -12.07 -24.37
N ILE A 212 7.58 -12.08 -23.04
CA ILE A 212 8.14 -11.00 -22.22
C ILE A 212 9.68 -11.09 -22.22
N GLN A 213 10.25 -12.29 -22.11
CA GLN A 213 11.69 -12.51 -22.20
C GLN A 213 12.25 -12.11 -23.55
N GLU A 214 11.64 -12.52 -24.65
CA GLU A 214 12.02 -12.11 -26.01
C GLU A 214 12.03 -10.60 -26.15
N HIS A 215 10.97 -9.93 -25.63
CA HIS A 215 10.90 -8.48 -25.64
C HIS A 215 12.08 -7.82 -24.92
N PHE A 216 12.47 -8.30 -23.74
CA PHE A 216 13.59 -7.76 -22.98
C PHE A 216 14.95 -8.09 -23.62
N LEU A 217 15.09 -9.25 -24.24
CA LEU A 217 16.28 -9.57 -25.03
C LEU A 217 16.44 -8.60 -26.21
N ASP A 218 15.37 -8.32 -26.92
CA ASP A 218 15.38 -7.34 -28.01
C ASP A 218 15.76 -5.94 -27.53
N VAL A 219 15.23 -5.51 -26.38
CA VAL A 219 15.60 -4.24 -25.74
C VAL A 219 17.08 -4.22 -25.37
N ALA A 220 17.58 -5.29 -24.74
CA ALA A 220 18.98 -5.40 -24.32
C ALA A 220 19.96 -5.39 -25.50
N ILE A 221 19.59 -6.00 -26.62
CA ILE A 221 20.40 -6.05 -27.84
C ILE A 221 20.30 -4.74 -28.66
N GLY A 222 19.39 -3.83 -28.29
CA GLY A 222 19.19 -2.54 -28.97
C GLY A 222 18.48 -2.66 -30.35
N ASN A 223 17.93 -3.84 -30.67
CA ASN A 223 17.27 -4.09 -31.95
C ASN A 223 15.91 -3.35 -32.05
N THR A 224 15.22 -3.16 -30.92
CA THR A 224 13.93 -2.44 -30.86
C THR A 224 14.04 -0.94 -31.12
N LEU A 225 15.24 -0.37 -31.05
CA LEU A 225 15.46 1.07 -31.27
C LEU A 225 15.69 1.44 -32.74
N LYS A 226 15.93 0.47 -33.63
CA LYS A 226 16.28 0.72 -35.05
C LYS A 226 15.09 0.64 -35.99
N ASP A 227 14.00 -0.01 -35.60
CA ASP A 227 12.83 -0.18 -36.48
C ASP A 227 11.66 0.73 -36.03
N ASN A 228 11.67 1.95 -36.58
CA ASN A 228 10.64 2.96 -36.33
C ASN A 228 9.23 2.51 -36.75
N SER A 229 9.07 1.48 -37.59
CA SER A 229 7.77 1.02 -38.10
C SER A 229 7.00 0.16 -37.07
N LYS A 230 7.70 -0.50 -36.15
CA LYS A 230 7.11 -1.29 -35.05
C LYS A 230 6.83 -0.46 -33.78
N ILE A 231 7.20 0.81 -33.77
CA ILE A 231 7.18 1.72 -32.63
C ILE A 231 5.78 2.25 -32.31
N LYS A 232 4.73 1.94 -33.04
CA LYS A 232 3.37 2.40 -32.69
C LYS A 232 2.96 2.05 -31.27
N ASP A 233 3.44 0.93 -30.72
CA ASP A 233 3.20 0.53 -29.34
C ASP A 233 4.19 1.15 -28.35
N TYR A 234 5.35 1.63 -28.79
CA TYR A 234 6.42 2.23 -27.99
C TYR A 234 6.28 3.74 -27.76
N HIS A 235 5.36 4.41 -28.43
CA HIS A 235 5.14 5.86 -28.28
C HIS A 235 4.83 6.31 -26.83
N ARG A 236 4.59 5.36 -25.93
CA ARG A 236 4.36 5.61 -24.51
C ARG A 236 5.41 4.97 -23.58
N GLY A 237 6.47 4.41 -24.11
CA GLY A 237 7.56 3.81 -23.35
C GLY A 237 7.24 2.46 -22.71
N PHE A 238 6.23 1.70 -23.21
CA PHE A 238 5.90 0.37 -22.74
C PHE A 238 5.42 -0.57 -23.84
N LYS A 239 5.69 -1.88 -23.71
CA LYS A 239 5.15 -2.95 -24.55
C LYS A 239 3.80 -3.39 -24.01
N LYS A 240 2.83 -3.51 -24.90
CA LYS A 240 1.50 -4.02 -24.62
C LYS A 240 1.38 -5.49 -25.06
N PHE A 241 0.98 -6.33 -24.14
CA PHE A 241 0.57 -7.72 -24.35
C PHE A 241 -0.96 -7.78 -24.30
N SER A 242 -1.61 -8.05 -25.43
CA SER A 242 -3.08 -8.01 -25.52
C SER A 242 -3.57 -8.53 -26.88
N PRO A 243 -4.62 -9.33 -26.95
CA PRO A 243 -5.29 -9.92 -25.78
C PRO A 243 -4.52 -11.11 -25.22
N ILE A 244 -4.48 -11.25 -23.90
CA ILE A 244 -4.03 -12.45 -23.21
C ILE A 244 -5.27 -13.21 -22.78
N ILE A 245 -5.36 -14.50 -23.11
CA ILE A 245 -6.51 -15.33 -22.79
C ILE A 245 -6.15 -16.24 -21.62
N LEU A 246 -6.86 -16.16 -20.51
CA LEU A 246 -6.70 -17.00 -19.35
C LEU A 246 -8.08 -17.44 -18.84
N GLY A 247 -8.34 -18.77 -18.84
CA GLY A 247 -9.63 -19.30 -18.36
C GLY A 247 -10.86 -18.84 -19.14
N GLY A 248 -10.72 -18.38 -20.39
CA GLY A 248 -11.79 -17.80 -21.20
C GLY A 248 -11.90 -16.27 -21.12
N ASP A 249 -11.31 -15.67 -20.12
CA ASP A 249 -11.26 -14.22 -19.97
C ASP A 249 -10.11 -13.60 -20.77
N LYS A 250 -10.30 -12.34 -21.19
CA LYS A 250 -9.29 -11.59 -21.94
C LYS A 250 -8.69 -10.50 -21.07
N PHE A 251 -7.36 -10.40 -21.12
CA PHE A 251 -6.62 -9.41 -20.35
C PHE A 251 -5.70 -8.58 -21.22
N SER A 252 -5.33 -7.41 -20.71
CA SER A 252 -4.28 -6.57 -21.26
C SER A 252 -3.27 -6.23 -20.20
N LEU A 253 -2.01 -6.51 -20.49
CA LEU A 253 -0.86 -6.20 -19.65
C LEU A 253 0.06 -5.26 -20.42
N SER A 254 0.62 -4.27 -19.75
CA SER A 254 1.66 -3.40 -20.34
C SER A 254 2.83 -3.29 -19.38
N ILE A 255 4.04 -3.50 -19.90
CA ILE A 255 5.29 -3.47 -19.14
C ILE A 255 6.25 -2.51 -19.83
N ASP A 256 6.92 -1.65 -19.07
CA ASP A 256 7.93 -0.76 -19.63
C ASP A 256 9.31 -1.43 -19.77
N LYS A 257 10.26 -0.70 -20.37
CA LYS A 257 11.63 -1.19 -20.60
C LYS A 257 12.42 -1.51 -19.34
N HIS A 258 11.95 -1.06 -18.18
CA HIS A 258 12.57 -1.32 -16.86
C HIS A 258 11.88 -2.45 -16.08
N GLY A 259 10.90 -3.13 -16.70
CA GLY A 259 10.16 -4.22 -16.06
C GLY A 259 8.97 -3.74 -15.20
N PHE A 260 8.63 -2.45 -15.18
CA PHE A 260 7.52 -1.97 -14.39
C PHE A 260 6.18 -2.18 -15.10
N ILE A 261 5.24 -2.83 -14.41
CA ILE A 261 3.87 -2.96 -14.91
C ILE A 261 3.22 -1.57 -14.94
N GLN A 262 2.81 -1.13 -16.13
CA GLN A 262 2.20 0.17 -16.36
C GLN A 262 0.67 0.11 -16.41
N LYS A 263 0.12 -1.00 -16.93
CA LYS A 263 -1.32 -1.23 -17.03
C LYS A 263 -1.63 -2.71 -16.88
N PHE A 264 -2.73 -2.98 -16.19
CA PHE A 264 -3.34 -4.30 -16.14
C PHE A 264 -4.85 -4.14 -15.99
N TYR A 265 -5.62 -4.79 -16.86
CA TYR A 265 -7.09 -4.76 -16.81
C TYR A 265 -7.69 -5.92 -17.61
N GLN A 266 -8.93 -6.31 -17.27
CA GLN A 266 -9.73 -7.26 -18.03
C GLN A 266 -10.40 -6.55 -19.20
N ILE A 267 -10.41 -7.21 -20.35
CA ILE A 267 -11.09 -6.74 -21.57
C ILE A 267 -12.46 -7.41 -21.60
N LYS A 268 -13.51 -6.63 -21.56
CA LYS A 268 -14.90 -7.11 -21.70
C LYS A 268 -15.41 -6.93 -23.10
#